data_ef33aabb3adfbbe6c1026efdc98c0818
#
_entry.id   ef33aabb3adfbbe6c1026efdc98c0818
#
_cell.length_a   1.000
_cell.length_b   1.000
_cell.length_c   1.000
_cell.angle_alpha   90.00
_cell.angle_beta   90.00
_cell.angle_gamma   90.00
#
_symmetry.space_group_name_H-M   'P 1'
#
loop_
_entity.id
_entity.type
_entity.pdbx_description
1 polymer ?
#
loop_
_entity_poly.entity_id
_entity_poly.type
_entity_poly.pdbx_seq_one_letter_code
_entity_poly.pdbx_strand_id
1 'polypeptide(L)'
;MSNTDIEIVVDDPTAPEADSPAVTSTGVVDVAVSLLLALAVTLGWDNWRTGAVWDSTGPQPGYFPFYLSVILGGASLYGIVAAFRSRKEASETFVTQAQLRRVMAVFVPTLLFCLAMQYLGLYVASFLLISAFMRLVGKIALWKSLLTAFIFTAVMFVTFDIAFDVIMPKGPLEAAFGY
;
A
#
# COMPACT_ATOMS: atom_id res chain seq x y z
N MET A 1 -31.59 -30.46 32.18
CA MET A 1 -31.77 -29.43 31.18
C MET A 1 -30.37 -28.84 30.96
N SER A 2 -29.70 -29.31 29.90
CA SER A 2 -28.35 -28.86 29.58
C SER A 2 -28.45 -27.58 28.76
N ASN A 3 -27.97 -26.47 29.32
CA ASN A 3 -27.74 -25.24 28.55
C ASN A 3 -26.55 -25.51 27.64
N THR A 4 -26.83 -25.71 26.37
CA THR A 4 -25.80 -25.66 25.32
C THR A 4 -25.66 -24.19 24.98
N ASP A 5 -24.77 -23.51 25.68
CA ASP A 5 -24.32 -22.19 25.26
C ASP A 5 -23.63 -22.36 23.89
N ILE A 6 -24.31 -21.96 22.84
CA ILE A 6 -23.72 -21.84 21.50
C ILE A 6 -22.79 -20.63 21.58
N GLU A 7 -21.54 -20.91 21.93
CA GLU A 7 -20.48 -19.93 21.80
C GLU A 7 -20.34 -19.61 20.30
N ILE A 8 -20.90 -18.48 19.90
CA ILE A 8 -20.69 -17.95 18.54
C ILE A 8 -19.22 -17.53 18.52
N VAL A 9 -18.36 -18.43 18.05
CA VAL A 9 -16.98 -18.09 17.74
C VAL A 9 -17.04 -17.09 16.59
N VAL A 10 -17.01 -15.81 16.93
CA VAL A 10 -16.78 -14.76 15.95
C VAL A 10 -15.35 -14.97 15.49
N ASP A 11 -15.20 -15.54 14.29
CA ASP A 11 -13.90 -15.70 13.63
C ASP A 11 -13.35 -14.30 13.33
N ASP A 12 -12.60 -13.76 14.28
CA ASP A 12 -11.92 -12.47 14.13
C ASP A 12 -10.73 -12.68 13.20
N PRO A 13 -10.79 -12.19 11.95
CA PRO A 13 -9.71 -12.36 10.98
C PRO A 13 -8.43 -11.64 11.41
N THR A 14 -8.48 -10.81 12.45
CA THR A 14 -7.32 -10.09 13.00
C THR A 14 -6.72 -10.78 14.20
N ALA A 15 -7.44 -11.76 14.81
CA ALA A 15 -6.93 -12.51 15.94
C ALA A 15 -5.66 -13.30 15.55
N PRO A 16 -4.62 -13.31 16.38
CA PRO A 16 -3.45 -14.13 16.14
C PRO A 16 -3.85 -15.60 16.18
N GLU A 17 -3.58 -16.36 15.10
CA GLU A 17 -3.74 -17.82 15.12
C GLU A 17 -2.83 -18.38 16.21
N ALA A 18 -3.39 -19.10 17.18
CA ALA A 18 -2.72 -19.54 18.41
C ALA A 18 -1.46 -20.43 18.16
N ASP A 19 -1.36 -21.03 16.97
CA ASP A 19 -0.28 -21.96 16.59
C ASP A 19 0.71 -21.39 15.57
N SER A 20 0.60 -20.11 15.16
CA SER A 20 1.53 -19.56 14.17
C SER A 20 2.80 -19.04 14.86
N PRO A 21 4.01 -19.47 14.40
CA PRO A 21 5.25 -19.01 14.99
C PRO A 21 5.43 -17.50 14.85
N ALA A 22 5.96 -16.88 15.90
CA ALA A 22 6.31 -15.46 15.89
C ALA A 22 7.43 -15.20 14.87
N VAL A 23 7.24 -14.23 13.97
CA VAL A 23 8.25 -13.89 12.95
C VAL A 23 9.05 -12.66 13.34
N THR A 24 8.51 -11.81 14.20
CA THR A 24 9.13 -10.52 14.50
C THR A 24 9.40 -10.31 15.96
N SER A 25 10.67 -10.08 16.25
CA SER A 25 11.11 -9.42 17.47
C SER A 25 10.94 -7.89 17.30
N THR A 26 10.94 -7.17 18.40
CA THR A 26 10.97 -5.69 18.46
C THR A 26 11.96 -5.04 17.50
N GLY A 27 13.09 -5.69 17.20
CA GLY A 27 14.08 -5.16 16.28
C GLY A 27 13.58 -4.94 14.84
N VAL A 28 12.58 -5.69 14.36
CA VAL A 28 12.00 -5.45 13.03
C VAL A 28 11.07 -4.23 13.04
N VAL A 29 10.37 -4.00 14.14
CA VAL A 29 9.58 -2.77 14.31
C VAL A 29 10.50 -1.55 14.31
N ASP A 30 11.64 -1.62 15.00
CA ASP A 30 12.65 -0.56 15.04
C ASP A 30 13.19 -0.25 13.63
N VAL A 31 13.46 -1.28 12.83
CA VAL A 31 13.89 -1.12 11.45
C VAL A 31 12.78 -0.50 10.60
N ALA A 32 11.53 -0.96 10.73
CA ALA A 32 10.40 -0.41 9.99
C ALA A 32 10.18 1.08 10.31
N VAL A 33 10.23 1.46 11.59
CA VAL A 33 10.10 2.86 12.01
C VAL A 33 11.26 3.72 11.50
N SER A 34 12.49 3.16 11.47
CA SER A 34 13.67 3.83 10.90
C SER A 34 13.53 4.06 9.39
N LEU A 35 12.98 3.09 8.65
CA LEU A 35 12.67 3.23 7.22
C LEU A 35 11.59 4.28 6.98
N LEU A 36 10.57 4.34 7.82
CA LEU A 36 9.54 5.41 7.76
C LEU A 36 10.14 6.80 8.01
N LEU A 37 11.10 6.91 8.93
CA LEU A 37 11.80 8.17 9.14
C LEU A 37 12.63 8.57 7.91
N ALA A 38 13.36 7.63 7.31
CA ALA A 38 14.12 7.89 6.09
C ALA A 38 13.20 8.32 4.93
N LEU A 39 12.04 7.67 4.80
CA LEU A 39 11.01 8.03 3.83
C LEU A 39 10.46 9.44 4.10
N ALA A 40 10.15 9.77 5.36
CA ALA A 40 9.67 11.09 5.74
C ALA A 40 10.66 12.20 5.39
N VAL A 41 11.95 11.96 5.64
CA VAL A 41 13.02 12.93 5.30
C VAL A 41 13.14 13.12 3.79
N THR A 42 13.13 12.02 3.01
CA THR A 42 13.20 12.08 1.53
C THR A 42 11.98 12.80 0.95
N LEU A 43 10.78 12.45 1.39
CA LEU A 43 9.55 13.11 0.94
C LEU A 43 9.52 14.59 1.37
N GLY A 44 9.94 14.88 2.59
CA GLY A 44 10.03 16.27 3.08
C GLY A 44 10.97 17.11 2.25
N TRP A 45 12.13 16.58 1.92
CA TRP A 45 13.12 17.25 1.08
C TRP A 45 12.61 17.49 -0.34
N ASP A 46 12.03 16.48 -0.97
CA ASP A 46 11.52 16.57 -2.33
C ASP A 46 10.36 17.56 -2.45
N ASN A 47 9.41 17.50 -1.51
CA ASN A 47 8.28 18.43 -1.48
C ASN A 47 8.68 19.85 -1.10
N TRP A 48 9.72 20.03 -0.27
CA TRP A 48 10.30 21.35 -0.03
C TRP A 48 10.84 21.98 -1.33
N ARG A 49 11.51 21.20 -2.16
CA ARG A 49 12.04 21.65 -3.46
C ARG A 49 10.93 21.93 -4.50
N THR A 50 9.83 21.19 -4.42
CA THR A 50 8.67 21.37 -5.30
C THR A 50 7.86 22.61 -4.95
N GLY A 51 8.07 23.15 -3.75
CA GLY A 51 7.40 24.35 -3.23
C GLY A 51 6.48 24.01 -2.06
N ALA A 52 6.96 24.28 -0.86
CA ALA A 52 6.23 24.04 0.40
C ALA A 52 5.68 25.34 1.02
N VAL A 53 5.56 26.40 0.22
CA VAL A 53 5.20 27.75 0.69
C VAL A 53 3.80 28.12 0.19
N TRP A 54 3.17 29.05 0.89
CA TRP A 54 1.94 29.67 0.46
C TRP A 54 2.28 30.88 -0.43
N ASP A 55 1.75 30.91 -1.65
CA ASP A 55 1.94 32.00 -2.60
C ASP A 55 0.67 32.85 -2.73
N SER A 56 0.74 33.97 -3.46
CA SER A 56 -0.39 34.88 -3.74
C SER A 56 -1.58 34.17 -4.43
N THR A 57 -1.32 33.08 -5.13
CA THR A 57 -2.33 32.22 -5.81
C THR A 57 -2.83 31.05 -4.96
N GLY A 58 -2.27 30.83 -3.74
CA GLY A 58 -2.65 29.74 -2.86
C GLY A 58 -1.48 28.82 -2.45
N PRO A 59 -1.77 27.64 -1.88
CA PRO A 59 -0.75 26.69 -1.50
C PRO A 59 -0.08 26.10 -2.74
N GLN A 60 1.25 26.06 -2.73
CA GLN A 60 2.04 25.41 -3.77
C GLN A 60 1.85 23.88 -3.74
N PRO A 61 2.14 23.15 -4.84
CA PRO A 61 1.88 21.70 -4.92
C PRO A 61 2.56 20.85 -3.83
N GLY A 62 3.73 21.26 -3.36
CA GLY A 62 4.47 20.57 -2.29
C GLY A 62 4.03 20.94 -0.87
N TYR A 63 3.12 21.92 -0.69
CA TYR A 63 2.72 22.43 0.63
C TYR A 63 2.12 21.33 1.51
N PHE A 64 1.03 20.72 1.07
CA PHE A 64 0.36 19.67 1.84
C PHE A 64 1.22 18.41 2.06
N PRO A 65 1.86 17.83 1.02
CA PRO A 65 2.74 16.69 1.21
C PRO A 65 3.93 16.97 2.13
N PHE A 66 4.48 18.18 2.13
CA PHE A 66 5.56 18.57 3.03
C PHE A 66 5.13 18.48 4.49
N TYR A 67 3.99 19.05 4.87
CA TYR A 67 3.51 18.98 6.25
C TYR A 67 3.16 17.54 6.68
N LEU A 68 2.64 16.73 5.77
CA LEU A 68 2.43 15.31 6.05
C LEU A 68 3.76 14.58 6.31
N SER A 69 4.80 14.89 5.56
CA SER A 69 6.13 14.29 5.79
C SER A 69 6.75 14.74 7.11
N VAL A 70 6.50 15.98 7.54
CA VAL A 70 6.93 16.47 8.87
C VAL A 70 6.20 15.71 10.00
N ILE A 71 4.89 15.51 9.87
CA ILE A 71 4.10 14.74 10.84
C ILE A 71 4.59 13.28 10.88
N LEU A 72 4.80 12.65 9.74
CA LEU A 72 5.34 11.30 9.64
C LEU A 72 6.73 11.21 10.28
N GLY A 73 7.61 12.18 10.01
CA GLY A 73 8.94 12.26 10.61
C GLY A 73 8.89 12.38 12.12
N GLY A 74 8.03 13.24 12.65
CA GLY A 74 7.82 13.41 14.08
C GLY A 74 7.30 12.14 14.76
N ALA A 75 6.29 11.48 14.17
CA ALA A 75 5.76 10.22 14.66
C ALA A 75 6.81 9.10 14.62
N SER A 76 7.60 9.00 13.55
CA SER A 76 8.68 8.03 13.43
C SER A 76 9.79 8.28 14.45
N LEU A 77 10.18 9.52 14.66
CA LEU A 77 11.18 9.89 15.68
C LEU A 77 10.70 9.53 17.08
N TYR A 78 9.42 9.82 17.39
CA TYR A 78 8.83 9.41 18.66
C TYR A 78 8.85 7.87 18.81
N GLY A 79 8.50 7.13 17.77
CA GLY A 79 8.55 5.66 17.74
C GLY A 79 9.95 5.12 18.04
N ILE A 80 11.00 5.69 17.41
CA ILE A 80 12.39 5.32 17.66
C ILE A 80 12.78 5.59 19.12
N VAL A 81 12.45 6.77 19.65
CA VAL A 81 12.75 7.12 21.04
C VAL A 81 12.01 6.19 22.02
N ALA A 82 10.75 5.87 21.75
CA ALA A 82 9.97 4.93 22.54
C ALA A 82 10.59 3.53 22.52
N ALA A 83 11.00 3.03 21.35
CA ALA A 83 11.67 1.75 21.20
C ALA A 83 12.98 1.66 21.99
N PHE A 84 13.80 2.71 21.99
CA PHE A 84 15.01 2.76 22.82
C PHE A 84 14.73 2.74 24.32
N ARG A 85 13.61 3.32 24.75
CA ARG A 85 13.20 3.32 26.17
C ARG A 85 12.62 1.97 26.60
N SER A 86 11.88 1.30 25.74
CA SER A 86 11.15 0.03 26.03
C SER A 86 11.99 -1.21 25.82
N ARG A 87 13.29 -1.13 25.55
CA ARG A 87 14.18 -2.29 25.25
C ARG A 87 14.19 -3.40 26.30
N LYS A 88 13.65 -3.19 27.48
CA LYS A 88 13.60 -4.19 28.58
C LYS A 88 12.40 -5.14 28.48
N GLU A 89 11.39 -4.85 27.69
CA GLU A 89 10.16 -5.68 27.56
C GLU A 89 10.00 -6.35 26.19
N ALA A 90 11.09 -6.52 25.48
CA ALA A 90 11.19 -6.89 24.06
C ALA A 90 10.87 -8.35 23.74
N SER A 91 9.88 -8.96 24.40
CA SER A 91 9.45 -10.35 24.14
C SER A 91 8.05 -10.46 23.55
N GLU A 92 7.40 -9.36 23.20
CA GLU A 92 6.06 -9.44 22.61
C GLU A 92 6.13 -9.71 21.10
N THR A 93 5.36 -10.70 20.68
CA THR A 93 5.19 -11.05 19.26
C THR A 93 4.40 -9.97 18.57
N PHE A 94 5.05 -9.14 17.75
CA PHE A 94 4.37 -8.07 17.03
C PHE A 94 3.56 -8.57 15.83
N VAL A 95 4.08 -9.53 15.08
CA VAL A 95 3.41 -10.09 13.88
C VAL A 95 3.64 -11.60 13.83
N THR A 96 2.58 -12.36 13.58
CA THR A 96 2.66 -13.79 13.30
C THR A 96 2.96 -14.04 11.82
N GLN A 97 3.47 -15.23 11.50
CA GLN A 97 3.79 -15.62 10.13
C GLN A 97 2.55 -15.58 9.21
N ALA A 98 1.38 -15.94 9.73
CA ALA A 98 0.13 -15.90 9.00
C ALA A 98 -0.28 -14.45 8.66
N GLN A 99 -0.15 -13.53 9.61
CA GLN A 99 -0.43 -12.10 9.40
C GLN A 99 0.54 -11.50 8.38
N LEU A 100 1.84 -11.78 8.49
CA LEU A 100 2.84 -11.32 7.53
C LEU A 100 2.54 -11.80 6.11
N ARG A 101 2.16 -13.08 5.96
CA ARG A 101 1.77 -13.64 4.66
C ARG A 101 0.56 -12.91 4.06
N ARG A 102 -0.45 -12.55 4.86
CA ARG A 102 -1.63 -11.77 4.40
C ARG A 102 -1.21 -10.38 3.93
N VAL A 103 -0.36 -9.70 4.69
CA VAL A 103 0.20 -8.39 4.30
C VAL A 103 1.01 -8.49 3.01
N MET A 104 1.89 -9.47 2.89
CA MET A 104 2.70 -9.68 1.68
C MET A 104 1.85 -10.04 0.46
N ALA A 105 0.74 -10.74 0.64
CA ALA A 105 -0.18 -11.06 -0.45
C ALA A 105 -0.80 -9.82 -1.11
N VAL A 106 -0.89 -8.70 -0.40
CA VAL A 106 -1.35 -7.40 -0.93
C VAL A 106 -0.17 -6.52 -1.31
N PHE A 107 0.85 -6.46 -0.46
CA PHE A 107 2.00 -5.56 -0.65
C PHE A 107 2.81 -5.88 -1.90
N VAL A 108 3.13 -7.17 -2.13
CA VAL A 108 3.96 -7.58 -3.27
C VAL A 108 3.30 -7.26 -4.62
N PRO A 109 2.02 -7.61 -4.87
CA PRO A 109 1.37 -7.22 -6.12
C PRO A 109 1.26 -5.71 -6.29
N THR A 110 1.02 -4.95 -5.22
CA THR A 110 0.94 -3.49 -5.28
C THR A 110 2.31 -2.88 -5.63
N LEU A 111 3.40 -3.38 -5.05
CA LEU A 111 4.75 -2.93 -5.39
C LEU A 111 5.09 -3.26 -6.85
N LEU A 112 4.75 -4.47 -7.31
CA LEU A 112 4.94 -4.86 -8.71
C LEU A 112 4.12 -3.99 -9.66
N PHE A 113 2.91 -3.61 -9.28
CA PHE A 113 2.09 -2.66 -10.03
C PHE A 113 2.77 -1.30 -10.17
N CYS A 114 3.31 -0.74 -9.09
CA CYS A 114 4.01 0.54 -9.13
C CYS A 114 5.23 0.50 -10.07
N LEU A 115 5.96 -0.61 -10.06
CA LEU A 115 7.08 -0.81 -10.99
C LEU A 115 6.59 -1.03 -12.43
N ALA A 116 5.56 -1.87 -12.61
CA ALA A 116 5.01 -2.15 -13.92
C ALA A 116 4.42 -0.90 -14.59
N MET A 117 3.79 -0.01 -13.82
CA MET A 117 3.21 1.23 -14.32
C MET A 117 4.25 2.12 -15.00
N GLN A 118 5.50 2.12 -14.53
CA GLN A 118 6.58 2.93 -15.14
C GLN A 118 7.02 2.40 -16.52
N TYR A 119 6.88 1.10 -16.76
CA TYR A 119 7.33 0.45 -18.00
C TYR A 119 6.19 0.11 -18.95
N LEU A 120 5.03 -0.26 -18.44
CA LEU A 120 3.89 -0.73 -19.22
C LEU A 120 2.76 0.30 -19.36
N GLY A 121 2.86 1.40 -18.62
CA GLY A 121 1.77 2.37 -18.51
C GLY A 121 0.70 2.00 -17.50
N LEU A 122 -0.18 2.96 -17.20
CA LEU A 122 -1.17 2.84 -16.15
C LEU A 122 -2.24 1.77 -16.47
N TYR A 123 -2.75 1.76 -17.68
CA TYR A 123 -3.86 0.89 -18.07
C TYR A 123 -3.46 -0.59 -18.10
N VAL A 124 -2.32 -0.90 -18.73
CA VAL A 124 -1.80 -2.27 -18.79
C VAL A 124 -1.43 -2.78 -17.41
N ALA A 125 -0.75 -1.97 -16.60
CA ALA A 125 -0.40 -2.33 -15.23
C ALA A 125 -1.65 -2.58 -14.37
N SER A 126 -2.70 -1.74 -14.50
CA SER A 126 -3.98 -1.91 -13.79
C SER A 126 -4.70 -3.19 -14.21
N PHE A 127 -4.74 -3.50 -15.51
CA PHE A 127 -5.29 -4.76 -16.00
C PHE A 127 -4.60 -5.98 -15.38
N LEU A 128 -3.27 -5.96 -15.34
CA LEU A 128 -2.48 -7.05 -14.75
C LEU A 128 -2.71 -7.16 -13.24
N LEU A 129 -2.74 -6.03 -12.51
CA LEU A 129 -2.98 -6.03 -11.08
C LEU A 129 -4.35 -6.61 -10.75
N ILE A 130 -5.42 -6.11 -11.38
CA ILE A 130 -6.79 -6.57 -11.13
C ILE A 130 -6.91 -8.07 -11.43
N SER A 131 -6.40 -8.51 -12.59
CA SER A 131 -6.42 -9.92 -12.98
C SER A 131 -5.67 -10.80 -11.98
N ALA A 132 -4.48 -10.38 -11.54
CA ALA A 132 -3.67 -11.09 -10.57
C ALA A 132 -4.35 -11.15 -9.19
N PHE A 133 -4.88 -10.02 -8.69
CA PHE A 133 -5.59 -9.99 -7.41
C PHE A 133 -6.81 -10.90 -7.40
N MET A 134 -7.66 -10.80 -8.40
CA MET A 134 -8.86 -11.64 -8.51
C MET A 134 -8.50 -13.13 -8.60
N ARG A 135 -7.41 -13.48 -9.28
CA ARG A 135 -6.96 -14.86 -9.43
C ARG A 135 -6.24 -15.41 -8.22
N LEU A 136 -5.27 -14.68 -7.67
CA LEU A 136 -4.37 -15.16 -6.62
C LEU A 136 -4.98 -15.01 -5.23
N VAL A 137 -5.58 -13.86 -4.94
CA VAL A 137 -6.17 -13.57 -3.63
C VAL A 137 -7.64 -13.98 -3.59
N GLY A 138 -8.42 -13.58 -4.62
CA GLY A 138 -9.85 -13.88 -4.71
C GLY A 138 -10.17 -15.30 -5.15
N LYS A 139 -9.17 -16.09 -5.62
CA LYS A 139 -9.36 -17.46 -6.15
C LYS A 139 -10.45 -17.58 -7.21
N ILE A 140 -10.75 -16.48 -7.93
CA ILE A 140 -11.79 -16.41 -8.96
C ILE A 140 -11.28 -17.08 -10.25
N ALA A 141 -12.20 -17.64 -11.05
CA ALA A 141 -11.87 -18.26 -12.33
C ALA A 141 -11.15 -17.26 -13.25
N LEU A 142 -10.08 -17.70 -13.91
CA LEU A 142 -9.18 -16.86 -14.72
C LEU A 142 -9.96 -16.03 -15.75
N TRP A 143 -10.90 -16.64 -16.48
CA TRP A 143 -11.66 -15.94 -17.51
C TRP A 143 -12.53 -14.80 -16.96
N LYS A 144 -13.10 -14.97 -15.75
CA LYS A 144 -13.87 -13.92 -15.08
C LYS A 144 -12.95 -12.79 -14.62
N SER A 145 -11.77 -13.12 -14.10
CA SER A 145 -10.77 -12.14 -13.69
C SER A 145 -10.30 -11.30 -14.86
N LEU A 146 -9.98 -11.92 -15.99
CA LEU A 146 -9.56 -11.22 -17.21
C LEU A 146 -10.67 -10.34 -17.78
N LEU A 147 -11.90 -10.86 -17.84
CA LEU A 147 -13.04 -10.10 -18.35
C LEU A 147 -13.33 -8.86 -17.47
N THR A 148 -13.36 -9.04 -16.16
CA THR A 148 -13.59 -7.92 -15.23
C THR A 148 -12.49 -6.89 -15.31
N ALA A 149 -11.22 -7.32 -15.34
CA ALA A 149 -10.08 -6.43 -15.48
C ALA A 149 -10.13 -5.66 -16.80
N PHE A 150 -10.47 -6.31 -17.89
CA PHE A 150 -10.61 -5.67 -19.20
C PHE A 150 -11.72 -4.63 -19.22
N ILE A 151 -12.92 -4.98 -18.73
CA ILE A 151 -14.06 -4.05 -18.68
C ILE A 151 -13.70 -2.83 -17.83
N PHE A 152 -13.13 -3.05 -16.64
CA PHE A 152 -12.74 -1.96 -15.74
C PHE A 152 -11.72 -1.02 -16.40
N THR A 153 -10.66 -1.60 -16.97
CA THR A 153 -9.59 -0.83 -17.62
C THR A 153 -10.11 -0.07 -18.86
N ALA A 154 -10.97 -0.71 -19.67
CA ALA A 154 -11.58 -0.07 -20.82
C ALA A 154 -12.49 1.10 -20.41
N VAL A 155 -13.30 0.94 -19.36
CA VAL A 155 -14.14 2.03 -18.82
C VAL A 155 -13.26 3.18 -18.33
N MET A 156 -12.19 2.88 -17.61
CA MET A 156 -11.25 3.90 -17.13
C MET A 156 -10.57 4.64 -18.29
N PHE A 157 -10.13 3.91 -19.32
CA PHE A 157 -9.53 4.49 -20.52
C PHE A 157 -10.51 5.43 -21.23
N VAL A 158 -11.74 4.96 -21.52
CA VAL A 158 -12.75 5.79 -22.17
C VAL A 158 -13.10 7.02 -21.35
N THR A 159 -13.18 6.88 -20.03
CA THR A 159 -13.54 7.99 -19.14
C THR A 159 -12.44 9.03 -19.06
N PHE A 160 -11.21 8.62 -18.75
CA PHE A 160 -10.13 9.55 -18.47
C PHE A 160 -9.41 10.03 -19.74
N ASP A 161 -9.12 9.16 -20.67
CA ASP A 161 -8.32 9.48 -21.85
C ASP A 161 -9.20 10.09 -22.99
N ILE A 162 -10.42 9.55 -23.17
CA ILE A 162 -11.31 10.01 -24.25
C ILE A 162 -12.27 11.11 -23.79
N ALA A 163 -12.97 10.92 -22.65
CA ALA A 163 -14.01 11.88 -22.24
C ALA A 163 -13.44 13.10 -21.53
N PHE A 164 -12.40 12.94 -20.70
CA PHE A 164 -11.80 14.04 -19.93
C PHE A 164 -10.45 14.53 -20.47
N ASP A 165 -9.87 13.87 -21.47
CA ASP A 165 -8.57 14.22 -22.07
C ASP A 165 -7.46 14.43 -21.02
N VAL A 166 -7.45 13.56 -20.00
CA VAL A 166 -6.45 13.62 -18.92
C VAL A 166 -5.19 12.90 -19.35
N ILE A 167 -4.05 13.60 -19.32
CA ILE A 167 -2.74 13.02 -19.64
C ILE A 167 -2.34 12.03 -18.54
N MET A 168 -2.53 10.74 -18.80
CA MET A 168 -2.09 9.66 -17.92
C MET A 168 -0.71 9.13 -18.32
N PRO A 169 0.06 8.52 -17.38
CA PRO A 169 1.33 7.85 -17.73
C PRO A 169 1.09 6.72 -18.73
N LYS A 170 1.52 6.92 -19.98
CA LYS A 170 1.35 5.97 -21.09
C LYS A 170 2.56 5.08 -21.20
N GLY A 171 2.33 3.82 -21.51
CA GLY A 171 3.37 2.83 -21.74
C GLY A 171 3.68 2.65 -23.24
N PRO A 172 4.72 1.87 -23.56
CA PRO A 172 5.12 1.64 -24.94
C PRO A 172 4.04 0.92 -25.77
N LEU A 173 3.14 0.16 -25.13
CA LEU A 173 2.03 -0.48 -25.83
C LEU A 173 0.96 0.54 -26.23
N GLU A 174 0.61 1.48 -25.37
CA GLU A 174 -0.35 2.54 -25.64
C GLU A 174 0.19 3.49 -26.72
N ALA A 175 1.50 3.80 -26.67
CA ALA A 175 2.18 4.58 -27.70
C ALA A 175 2.18 3.89 -29.09
N ALA A 176 2.22 2.55 -29.13
CA ALA A 176 2.15 1.79 -30.38
C ALA A 176 0.76 1.87 -31.06
N PHE A 177 -0.29 2.13 -30.30
CA PHE A 177 -1.65 2.35 -30.81
C PHE A 177 -1.97 3.81 -31.16
N GLY A 178 -0.98 4.70 -31.00
CA GLY A 178 -1.12 6.12 -31.40
C GLY A 178 -1.79 7.01 -30.37
N TYR A 179 -1.86 6.55 -29.13
CA TYR A 179 -2.39 7.29 -27.99
C TYR A 179 -1.30 7.80 -27.07
#